data_91f145d0c51fda0c263bc28b9d0c78bb
#
_entry.id   91f145d0c51fda0c263bc28b9d0c78bb
#
_cell.length_a   1.000
_cell.length_b   1.000
_cell.length_c   1.000
_cell.angle_alpha   90.00
_cell.angle_beta   90.00
_cell.angle_gamma   90.00
#
_symmetry.space_group_name_H-M   'P 1'
#
loop_
_entity.id
_entity.type
_entity.pdbx_description
1 polymer ?
#
loop_
_entity_poly.entity_id
_entity_poly.type
_entity_poly.pdbx_seq_one_letter_code
_entity_poly.pdbx_strand_id
1 'polypeptide(L)'
;MDAISSITALDVDAFGQYELVAVRDGVVLQDNFMQGQRVLAGETVMLLADESDIWIEASLPATSTFPVKVGDTAQVIFNGEHFTAQVIQQSHIIDPLTRTRTVRLAIRNTTHSLHAGMFVDVLFSVSTPSPVMAVPETAMVRSNDGDWVIYVENEASGAFTPVEVQRGEALGEYRRIEGVETGTRIVTHGAFFVASELAKSGFDPHNH
;
A
#
# COMPACT_ATOMS: atom_id res chain seq x y z
N MET A 1 -0.64 -3.58 -20.57
CA MET A 1 -1.85 -3.94 -21.34
C MET A 1 -1.46 -4.10 -22.77
N ASP A 2 -1.07 -5.29 -23.14
CA ASP A 2 -0.92 -5.60 -24.55
C ASP A 2 -2.28 -5.92 -25.09
N ALA A 3 -2.87 -4.91 -25.68
CA ALA A 3 -4.12 -5.08 -26.38
C ALA A 3 -3.86 -5.75 -27.68
N ILE A 4 -4.31 -7.01 -27.75
CA ILE A 4 -4.74 -7.65 -28.71
C ILE A 4 -4.67 -7.85 -30.03
N SER A 5 -4.51 -8.72 -30.28
CA SER A 5 -4.85 -9.83 -31.06
C SER A 5 -5.74 -9.63 -32.19
N SER A 6 -5.14 -9.77 -33.35
CA SER A 6 -5.83 -10.03 -34.59
C SER A 6 -6.70 -11.27 -34.45
N ILE A 7 -7.98 -11.08 -34.66
CA ILE A 7 -8.92 -12.18 -34.89
C ILE A 7 -8.61 -12.74 -36.26
N THR A 8 -8.32 -14.02 -36.33
CA THR A 8 -8.18 -14.72 -37.61
C THR A 8 -9.58 -15.16 -38.04
N ALA A 9 -10.04 -14.68 -39.19
CA ALA A 9 -11.23 -15.19 -39.78
C ALA A 9 -10.98 -16.64 -40.25
N LEU A 10 -11.62 -17.58 -39.61
CA LEU A 10 -11.58 -18.99 -39.99
C LEU A 10 -12.80 -19.29 -40.85
N ASP A 11 -12.56 -19.72 -42.08
CA ASP A 11 -13.50 -20.22 -43.07
C ASP A 11 -14.78 -19.40 -43.33
N VAL A 12 -14.86 -18.84 -44.51
CA VAL A 12 -16.11 -18.31 -45.05
C VAL A 12 -16.89 -19.51 -45.58
N ASP A 13 -18.07 -19.77 -45.00
CA ASP A 13 -18.94 -20.81 -45.53
C ASP A 13 -19.51 -20.44 -46.91
N ALA A 14 -20.21 -21.40 -47.54
CA ALA A 14 -20.84 -21.20 -48.85
C ALA A 14 -21.89 -20.08 -48.89
N PHE A 15 -22.30 -19.55 -47.72
CA PHE A 15 -23.28 -18.48 -47.57
C PHE A 15 -22.65 -17.13 -47.20
N GLY A 16 -21.31 -17.04 -47.14
CA GLY A 16 -20.61 -15.81 -46.78
C GLY A 16 -20.62 -15.53 -45.27
N GLN A 17 -20.87 -16.53 -44.44
CA GLN A 17 -20.76 -16.43 -42.97
C GLN A 17 -19.35 -16.78 -42.53
N TYR A 18 -18.86 -16.11 -41.49
CA TYR A 18 -17.57 -16.41 -40.86
C TYR A 18 -17.69 -16.22 -39.35
N GLU A 19 -16.95 -17.01 -38.63
CA GLU A 19 -16.90 -16.95 -37.18
C GLU A 19 -15.68 -16.14 -36.75
N LEU A 20 -15.85 -15.27 -35.73
CA LEU A 20 -14.79 -14.63 -35.03
C LEU A 20 -14.49 -15.42 -33.76
N VAL A 21 -13.36 -16.11 -33.73
CA VAL A 21 -12.96 -16.95 -32.60
C VAL A 21 -11.90 -16.26 -31.78
N ALA A 22 -12.03 -16.30 -30.44
CA ALA A 22 -11.01 -15.83 -29.52
C ALA A 22 -9.71 -16.62 -29.74
N VAL A 23 -8.58 -15.91 -29.85
CA VAL A 23 -7.27 -16.53 -30.10
C VAL A 23 -6.62 -17.09 -28.85
N ARG A 24 -7.20 -16.82 -27.68
CA ARG A 24 -6.73 -17.28 -26.36
C ARG A 24 -7.89 -17.28 -25.37
N ASP A 25 -7.70 -17.99 -24.27
CA ASP A 25 -8.58 -17.94 -23.11
C ASP A 25 -8.54 -16.54 -22.47
N GLY A 26 -9.64 -16.12 -21.88
CA GLY A 26 -9.77 -14.82 -21.24
C GLY A 26 -11.22 -14.48 -20.91
N VAL A 27 -11.42 -13.28 -20.40
CA VAL A 27 -12.74 -12.72 -20.09
C VAL A 27 -13.09 -11.62 -21.07
N VAL A 28 -14.38 -11.51 -21.40
CA VAL A 28 -14.89 -10.40 -22.20
C VAL A 28 -15.03 -9.18 -21.27
N LEU A 29 -14.20 -8.17 -21.50
CA LEU A 29 -14.28 -6.90 -20.75
C LEU A 29 -15.38 -6.00 -21.30
N GLN A 30 -15.61 -6.07 -22.61
CA GLN A 30 -16.56 -5.20 -23.29
C GLN A 30 -17.09 -5.89 -24.54
N ASP A 31 -18.38 -5.81 -24.74
CA ASP A 31 -19.06 -6.14 -25.99
C ASP A 31 -19.82 -4.88 -26.48
N ASN A 32 -19.50 -4.42 -27.65
CA ASN A 32 -20.02 -3.17 -28.19
C ASN A 32 -20.86 -3.41 -29.47
N PHE A 33 -21.50 -4.54 -29.56
CA PHE A 33 -22.30 -4.83 -30.75
C PHE A 33 -23.71 -5.33 -30.40
N MET A 34 -24.64 -5.09 -31.31
CA MET A 34 -26.02 -5.62 -31.24
C MET A 34 -26.27 -6.59 -32.38
N GLN A 35 -27.09 -7.58 -32.12
CA GLN A 35 -27.48 -8.53 -33.15
C GLN A 35 -28.13 -7.82 -34.35
N GLY A 36 -27.65 -8.12 -35.56
CA GLY A 36 -28.09 -7.47 -36.80
C GLY A 36 -27.39 -6.13 -37.11
N GLN A 37 -26.47 -5.69 -36.24
CA GLN A 37 -25.66 -4.51 -36.52
C GLN A 37 -24.70 -4.76 -37.68
N ARG A 38 -24.51 -3.77 -38.53
CA ARG A 38 -23.45 -3.75 -39.54
C ARG A 38 -22.13 -3.36 -38.91
N VAL A 39 -21.12 -4.22 -39.03
CA VAL A 39 -19.78 -4.00 -38.54
C VAL A 39 -18.87 -3.65 -39.71
N LEU A 40 -18.03 -2.63 -39.55
CA LEU A 40 -17.04 -2.19 -40.53
C LEU A 40 -15.70 -2.87 -40.27
N ALA A 41 -14.89 -2.99 -41.33
CA ALA A 41 -13.54 -3.49 -41.18
C ALA A 41 -12.72 -2.58 -40.25
N GLY A 42 -12.08 -3.16 -39.23
CA GLY A 42 -11.31 -2.42 -38.21
C GLY A 42 -12.13 -1.94 -37.02
N GLU A 43 -13.43 -2.17 -36.99
CA GLU A 43 -14.28 -1.86 -35.84
C GLU A 43 -14.08 -2.90 -34.74
N THR A 44 -13.89 -2.44 -33.49
CA THR A 44 -13.76 -3.31 -32.32
C THR A 44 -15.14 -3.77 -31.86
N VAL A 45 -15.44 -5.04 -31.97
CA VAL A 45 -16.71 -5.64 -31.53
C VAL A 45 -16.67 -6.13 -30.10
N MET A 46 -15.52 -6.68 -29.66
CA MET A 46 -15.32 -7.18 -28.32
C MET A 46 -13.91 -6.85 -27.85
N LEU A 47 -13.78 -6.61 -26.57
CA LEU A 47 -12.49 -6.48 -25.88
C LEU A 47 -12.33 -7.65 -24.93
N LEU A 48 -11.28 -8.46 -25.17
CA LEU A 48 -10.94 -9.58 -24.30
C LEU A 48 -9.66 -9.30 -23.54
N ALA A 49 -9.58 -9.71 -22.29
CA ALA A 49 -8.37 -9.65 -21.48
C ALA A 49 -8.10 -10.99 -20.82
N ASP A 50 -6.82 -11.26 -20.64
CA ASP A 50 -6.33 -12.30 -19.76
C ASP A 50 -6.17 -11.69 -18.36
N GLU A 51 -6.97 -12.14 -17.40
CA GLU A 51 -6.93 -11.67 -16.01
C GLU A 51 -6.17 -12.63 -15.07
N SER A 52 -5.43 -13.58 -15.61
CA SER A 52 -4.61 -14.50 -14.81
C SER A 52 -3.48 -13.78 -14.08
N ASP A 53 -2.95 -12.72 -14.68
CA ASP A 53 -1.95 -11.84 -14.09
C ASP A 53 -2.48 -10.38 -14.14
N ILE A 54 -2.60 -9.78 -12.97
CA ILE A 54 -3.06 -8.38 -12.81
C ILE A 54 -1.86 -7.49 -12.44
N TRP A 55 -1.83 -6.32 -13.06
CA TRP A 55 -0.89 -5.27 -12.69
C TRP A 55 -1.56 -4.25 -11.77
N ILE A 56 -0.85 -3.90 -10.70
CA ILE A 56 -1.28 -2.90 -9.72
C ILE A 56 -0.35 -1.70 -9.85
N GLU A 57 -0.92 -0.51 -9.95
CA GLU A 57 -0.19 0.74 -9.97
C GLU A 57 -0.32 1.44 -8.62
N ALA A 58 0.75 1.39 -7.83
CA ALA A 58 0.83 2.06 -6.54
C ALA A 58 1.48 3.45 -6.71
N SER A 59 0.83 4.48 -6.20
CA SER A 59 1.33 5.85 -6.21
C SER A 59 2.08 6.16 -4.92
N LEU A 60 3.39 6.36 -5.01
CA LEU A 60 4.23 6.73 -3.88
C LEU A 60 4.54 8.23 -3.91
N PRO A 61 4.42 8.97 -2.78
CA PRO A 61 4.85 10.36 -2.73
C PRO A 61 6.30 10.53 -3.20
N ALA A 62 6.57 11.54 -4.00
CA ALA A 62 7.93 11.81 -4.50
C ALA A 62 8.93 12.10 -3.38
N THR A 63 8.44 12.60 -2.23
CA THR A 63 9.23 12.86 -1.01
C THR A 63 9.50 11.60 -0.19
N SER A 64 8.89 10.47 -0.56
CA SER A 64 9.12 9.21 0.14
C SER A 64 10.55 8.72 -0.07
N THR A 65 11.30 8.60 1.00
CA THR A 65 12.64 8.01 1.02
C THR A 65 12.62 6.49 1.05
N PHE A 66 11.44 5.91 0.96
CA PHE A 66 11.20 4.49 1.05
C PHE A 66 11.89 3.74 -0.11
N PRO A 67 12.82 2.83 0.17
CA PRO A 67 13.66 2.19 -0.84
C PRO A 67 12.94 0.99 -1.48
N VAL A 68 11.91 1.23 -2.28
CA VAL A 68 11.30 0.17 -3.08
C VAL A 68 12.21 -0.17 -4.26
N LYS A 69 12.41 -1.45 -4.54
CA LYS A 69 13.21 -1.96 -5.66
C LYS A 69 12.41 -2.96 -6.48
N VAL A 70 12.77 -3.08 -7.76
CA VAL A 70 12.25 -4.17 -8.60
C VAL A 70 12.68 -5.51 -8.01
N GLY A 71 11.72 -6.42 -7.87
CA GLY A 71 11.88 -7.71 -7.20
C GLY A 71 11.40 -7.73 -5.75
N ASP A 72 11.18 -6.58 -5.11
CA ASP A 72 10.61 -6.54 -3.76
C ASP A 72 9.18 -7.08 -3.76
N THR A 73 8.78 -7.66 -2.64
CA THR A 73 7.41 -8.13 -2.41
C THR A 73 6.61 -7.11 -1.63
N ALA A 74 5.32 -7.03 -1.93
CA ALA A 74 4.37 -6.22 -1.19
C ALA A 74 3.09 -7.04 -0.90
N GLN A 75 2.38 -6.67 0.15
CA GLN A 75 1.05 -7.18 0.43
C GLN A 75 0.02 -6.27 -0.23
N VAL A 76 -0.91 -6.87 -0.93
CA VAL A 76 -2.07 -6.19 -1.52
C VAL A 76 -3.29 -6.60 -0.74
N ILE A 77 -4.09 -5.63 -0.30
CA ILE A 77 -5.29 -5.87 0.49
C ILE A 77 -6.50 -5.39 -0.32
N PHE A 78 -7.45 -6.30 -0.50
CA PHE A 78 -8.72 -6.01 -1.14
C PHE A 78 -9.85 -6.71 -0.37
N ASN A 79 -10.83 -5.97 0.11
CA ASN A 79 -11.96 -6.47 0.90
C ASN A 79 -11.56 -7.37 2.10
N GLY A 80 -10.41 -7.11 2.72
CA GLY A 80 -9.87 -7.91 3.83
C GLY A 80 -9.13 -9.17 3.41
N GLU A 81 -9.08 -9.49 2.12
CA GLU A 81 -8.21 -10.54 1.58
C GLU A 81 -6.81 -10.01 1.31
N HIS A 82 -5.81 -10.84 1.56
CA HIS A 82 -4.40 -10.50 1.41
C HIS A 82 -3.78 -11.29 0.25
N PHE A 83 -3.15 -10.56 -0.65
CA PHE A 83 -2.47 -11.12 -1.81
C PHE A 83 -1.00 -10.70 -1.78
N THR A 84 -0.11 -11.57 -2.25
CA THR A 84 1.31 -11.22 -2.41
C THR A 84 1.56 -10.76 -3.85
N ALA A 85 2.12 -9.58 -3.99
CA ALA A 85 2.51 -9.00 -5.28
C ALA A 85 4.02 -8.75 -5.33
N GLN A 86 4.58 -8.73 -6.53
CA GLN A 86 5.99 -8.43 -6.75
C GLN A 86 6.15 -7.13 -7.54
N VAL A 87 7.07 -6.28 -7.11
CA VAL A 87 7.43 -5.06 -7.84
C VAL A 87 8.13 -5.43 -9.14
N ILE A 88 7.55 -5.04 -10.26
CA ILE A 88 8.09 -5.32 -11.60
C ILE A 88 8.68 -4.08 -12.29
N GLN A 89 8.24 -2.89 -11.86
CA GLN A 89 8.70 -1.65 -12.47
C GLN A 89 8.56 -0.48 -11.50
N GLN A 90 9.49 0.48 -11.59
CA GLN A 90 9.37 1.80 -10.96
C GLN A 90 9.45 2.88 -12.02
N SER A 91 8.57 3.87 -11.91
CA SER A 91 8.69 5.09 -12.72
C SER A 91 9.79 5.99 -12.16
N HIS A 92 10.63 6.50 -13.07
CA HIS A 92 11.58 7.58 -12.77
C HIS A 92 10.97 8.96 -13.01
N ILE A 93 9.75 9.01 -13.52
CA ILE A 93 9.02 10.26 -13.78
C ILE A 93 8.08 10.51 -12.61
N ILE A 94 8.11 11.73 -12.10
CA ILE A 94 7.17 12.21 -11.09
C ILE A 94 5.99 12.85 -11.82
N ASP A 95 4.79 12.43 -11.49
CA ASP A 95 3.57 13.09 -11.94
C ASP A 95 3.50 14.49 -11.28
N PRO A 96 3.48 15.58 -12.06
CA PRO A 96 3.51 16.93 -11.52
C PRO A 96 2.21 17.33 -10.82
N LEU A 97 1.09 16.69 -11.16
CA LEU A 97 -0.22 16.98 -10.57
C LEU A 97 -0.37 16.33 -9.20
N THR A 98 -0.06 15.04 -9.12
CA THR A 98 -0.19 14.25 -7.87
C THR A 98 1.07 14.30 -7.01
N ARG A 99 2.21 14.71 -7.57
CA ARG A 99 3.53 14.67 -6.95
C ARG A 99 3.93 13.27 -6.47
N THR A 100 3.51 12.27 -7.22
CA THR A 100 3.81 10.87 -6.93
C THR A 100 4.65 10.24 -8.02
N ARG A 101 5.34 9.16 -7.69
CA ARG A 101 5.94 8.24 -8.65
C ARG A 101 5.16 6.93 -8.65
N THR A 102 4.99 6.33 -9.81
CA THR A 102 4.27 5.06 -9.93
C THR A 102 5.21 3.89 -9.75
N VAL A 103 4.80 2.95 -8.92
CA VAL A 103 5.40 1.62 -8.79
C VAL A 103 4.39 0.60 -9.31
N ARG A 104 4.81 -0.22 -10.26
CA ARG A 104 3.98 -1.28 -10.82
C ARG A 104 4.34 -2.61 -10.19
N LEU A 105 3.31 -3.32 -9.73
CA LEU A 105 3.43 -4.65 -9.17
C LEU A 105 2.66 -5.64 -10.04
N ALA A 106 3.11 -6.88 -10.06
CA ALA A 106 2.39 -8.00 -10.67
C ALA A 106 1.88 -8.94 -9.58
N ILE A 107 0.65 -9.42 -9.78
CA ILE A 107 0.01 -10.38 -8.91
C ILE A 107 -0.62 -11.48 -9.76
N ARG A 108 -0.48 -12.72 -9.32
CA ARG A 108 -1.19 -13.87 -9.88
C ARG A 108 -2.61 -13.91 -9.34
N ASN A 109 -3.59 -13.71 -10.21
CA ASN A 109 -5.01 -13.63 -9.87
C ASN A 109 -5.70 -15.00 -10.00
N THR A 110 -5.24 -15.97 -9.20
CA THR A 110 -5.71 -17.36 -9.27
C THR A 110 -7.19 -17.51 -8.87
N THR A 111 -7.70 -16.61 -8.04
CA THR A 111 -9.09 -16.61 -7.56
C THR A 111 -10.03 -15.80 -8.44
N HIS A 112 -9.48 -15.08 -9.45
CA HIS A 112 -10.24 -14.14 -10.30
C HIS A 112 -11.05 -13.11 -9.50
N SER A 113 -10.59 -12.75 -8.29
CA SER A 113 -11.27 -11.77 -7.43
C SER A 113 -10.83 -10.32 -7.69
N LEU A 114 -9.74 -10.13 -8.41
CA LEU A 114 -9.23 -8.81 -8.78
C LEU A 114 -9.53 -8.53 -10.25
N HIS A 115 -10.06 -7.34 -10.53
CA HIS A 115 -10.36 -6.89 -11.88
C HIS A 115 -9.74 -5.53 -12.18
N ALA A 116 -9.52 -5.25 -13.46
CA ALA A 116 -9.01 -3.95 -13.90
C ALA A 116 -9.95 -2.81 -13.46
N GLY A 117 -9.38 -1.73 -12.92
CA GLY A 117 -10.12 -0.56 -12.44
C GLY A 117 -10.50 -0.60 -10.96
N MET A 118 -10.21 -1.69 -10.24
CA MET A 118 -10.40 -1.75 -8.80
C MET A 118 -9.33 -0.94 -8.05
N PHE A 119 -9.69 -0.42 -6.87
CA PHE A 119 -8.77 0.21 -5.93
C PHE A 119 -8.40 -0.80 -4.84
N VAL A 120 -7.12 -0.87 -4.53
CA VAL A 120 -6.55 -1.78 -3.54
C VAL A 120 -5.54 -1.05 -2.67
N ASP A 121 -5.35 -1.51 -1.44
CA ASP A 121 -4.27 -1.02 -0.58
C ASP A 121 -2.99 -1.84 -0.82
N VAL A 122 -1.85 -1.16 -0.90
CA VAL A 122 -0.56 -1.81 -1.09
C VAL A 122 0.35 -1.50 0.08
N LEU A 123 0.76 -2.53 0.80
CA LEU A 123 1.70 -2.45 1.92
C LEU A 123 3.07 -2.96 1.48
N PHE A 124 4.02 -2.06 1.40
CA PHE A 124 5.41 -2.40 1.15
C PHE A 124 6.11 -2.77 2.46
N SER A 125 6.76 -3.93 2.50
CA SER A 125 7.61 -4.31 3.62
C SER A 125 9.02 -3.79 3.42
N VAL A 126 9.56 -3.08 4.41
CA VAL A 126 10.97 -2.65 4.40
C VAL A 126 11.78 -3.60 5.24
N SER A 127 12.83 -4.14 4.66
CA SER A 127 13.90 -4.74 5.42
C SER A 127 14.97 -3.69 5.71
N THR A 128 15.17 -3.34 6.96
CA THR A 128 16.28 -2.48 7.35
C THR A 128 17.55 -3.31 7.51
N PRO A 129 18.71 -2.80 7.09
CA PRO A 129 19.98 -3.54 7.23
C PRO A 129 20.41 -3.77 8.69
N SER A 130 19.80 -3.04 9.61
CA SER A 130 20.00 -3.17 11.06
C SER A 130 18.66 -3.14 11.78
N PRO A 131 18.51 -3.81 12.92
CA PRO A 131 17.34 -3.67 13.77
C PRO A 131 17.13 -2.18 14.10
N VAL A 132 15.92 -1.71 13.95
CA VAL A 132 15.52 -0.35 14.34
C VAL A 132 14.55 -0.43 15.50
N MET A 133 14.62 0.55 16.39
CA MET A 133 13.65 0.69 17.46
C MET A 133 12.45 1.45 16.93
N ALA A 134 11.26 0.87 17.10
CA ALA A 134 10.02 1.50 16.69
C ALA A 134 8.93 1.30 17.74
N VAL A 135 8.12 2.32 17.92
CA VAL A 135 7.00 2.33 18.88
C VAL A 135 5.71 2.69 18.15
N PRO A 136 4.54 2.24 18.63
CA PRO A 136 3.27 2.72 18.12
C PRO A 136 3.20 4.26 18.21
N GLU A 137 2.60 4.91 17.24
CA GLU A 137 2.52 6.39 17.26
C GLU A 137 1.74 6.90 18.48
N THR A 138 0.83 6.09 19.03
CA THR A 138 0.07 6.34 20.27
C THR A 138 0.93 6.37 21.55
N ALA A 139 2.15 5.84 21.50
CA ALA A 139 3.10 5.88 22.63
C ALA A 139 3.79 7.23 22.77
N MET A 140 3.76 8.06 21.73
CA MET A 140 4.50 9.33 21.66
C MET A 140 3.62 10.50 22.02
N VAL A 141 4.09 11.38 22.87
CA VAL A 141 3.41 12.61 23.27
C VAL A 141 4.36 13.80 23.12
N ARG A 142 3.82 14.97 22.87
CA ARG A 142 4.60 16.21 22.89
C ARG A 142 4.78 16.69 24.34
N SER A 143 6.02 16.99 24.71
CA SER A 143 6.32 17.68 25.96
C SER A 143 5.89 19.16 25.89
N ASN A 144 5.92 19.84 27.04
CA ASN A 144 5.62 21.26 27.11
C ASN A 144 6.65 22.12 26.33
N ASP A 145 7.88 21.62 26.20
CA ASP A 145 8.97 22.27 25.47
C ASP A 145 8.92 21.98 23.96
N GLY A 146 8.00 21.11 23.56
CA GLY A 146 7.74 20.78 22.15
C GLY A 146 8.52 19.56 21.65
N ASP A 147 9.25 18.87 22.50
CA ASP A 147 9.99 17.66 22.15
C ASP A 147 9.08 16.41 22.18
N TRP A 148 9.50 15.36 21.48
CA TRP A 148 8.80 14.10 21.54
C TRP A 148 9.28 13.27 22.72
N VAL A 149 8.33 12.81 23.55
CA VAL A 149 8.59 11.96 24.72
C VAL A 149 7.79 10.68 24.66
N ILE A 150 8.37 9.63 25.24
CA ILE A 150 7.69 8.40 25.59
C ILE A 150 7.76 8.20 27.11
N TYR A 151 6.86 7.44 27.68
CA TYR A 151 6.85 7.15 29.11
C TYR A 151 7.42 5.76 29.35
N VAL A 152 8.52 5.72 30.13
CA VAL A 152 9.24 4.50 30.51
C VAL A 152 8.83 4.10 31.93
N GLU A 153 8.51 2.82 32.13
CA GLU A 153 8.24 2.26 33.44
C GLU A 153 9.54 2.03 34.21
N ASN A 154 9.61 2.56 35.40
CA ASN A 154 10.66 2.21 36.36
C ASN A 154 10.24 0.93 37.10
N GLU A 155 10.90 -0.20 36.81
CA GLU A 155 10.56 -1.50 37.35
C GLU A 155 10.59 -1.55 38.89
N ALA A 156 11.44 -0.78 39.55
CA ALA A 156 11.59 -0.78 41.01
C ALA A 156 10.47 -0.02 41.71
N SER A 157 9.91 1.02 41.11
CA SER A 157 8.89 1.88 41.74
C SER A 157 7.52 1.78 41.07
N GLY A 158 7.41 1.20 39.89
CA GLY A 158 6.20 1.22 39.08
C GLY A 158 5.81 2.62 38.57
N ALA A 159 6.68 3.60 38.75
CA ALA A 159 6.46 4.97 38.29
C ALA A 159 6.82 5.11 36.81
N PHE A 160 6.13 6.02 36.12
CA PHE A 160 6.43 6.36 34.73
C PHE A 160 7.25 7.65 34.67
N THR A 161 8.34 7.63 33.91
CA THR A 161 9.20 8.79 33.66
C THR A 161 9.19 9.16 32.18
N PRO A 162 9.06 10.45 31.84
CA PRO A 162 9.20 10.89 30.45
C PRO A 162 10.65 10.77 30.01
N VAL A 163 10.86 10.22 28.82
CA VAL A 163 12.16 10.14 28.15
C VAL A 163 12.04 10.77 26.79
N GLU A 164 12.90 11.74 26.50
CA GLU A 164 12.97 12.39 25.20
C GLU A 164 13.49 11.42 24.14
N VAL A 165 12.83 11.44 22.98
CA VAL A 165 13.19 10.59 21.85
C VAL A 165 13.26 11.38 20.56
N GLN A 166 14.18 11.00 19.70
CA GLN A 166 14.23 11.52 18.34
C GLN A 166 13.23 10.73 17.49
N ARG A 167 12.29 11.47 16.87
CA ARG A 167 11.26 10.91 16.00
C ARG A 167 11.81 10.73 14.59
N GLY A 168 11.90 9.49 14.12
CA GLY A 168 12.31 9.12 12.75
C GLY A 168 11.12 8.92 11.79
N GLU A 169 11.35 8.10 10.75
CA GLU A 169 10.37 7.78 9.73
C GLU A 169 9.19 6.93 10.24
N ALA A 170 8.06 7.02 9.54
CA ALA A 170 6.91 6.15 9.76
C ALA A 170 7.17 4.76 9.19
N LEU A 171 6.82 3.72 9.94
CA LEU A 171 6.90 2.31 9.59
C LEU A 171 5.52 1.68 9.78
N GLY A 172 4.56 1.99 8.90
CA GLY A 172 3.15 1.63 9.08
C GLY A 172 2.55 2.37 10.28
N GLU A 173 1.99 1.62 11.24
CA GLU A 173 1.43 2.15 12.50
C GLU A 173 2.50 2.47 13.54
N TYR A 174 3.76 2.13 13.26
CA TYR A 174 4.89 2.38 14.12
C TYR A 174 5.70 3.58 13.65
N ARG A 175 6.44 4.16 14.58
CA ARG A 175 7.37 5.25 14.34
C ARG A 175 8.75 4.84 14.82
N ARG A 176 9.75 4.95 13.93
CA ARG A 176 11.15 4.81 14.37
C ARG A 176 11.46 5.84 15.41
N ILE A 177 12.19 5.44 16.45
CA ILE A 177 12.70 6.33 17.49
C ILE A 177 14.17 6.03 17.77
N GLU A 178 14.85 7.03 18.31
CA GLU A 178 16.20 6.91 18.88
C GLU A 178 16.21 7.55 20.27
N GLY A 179 17.10 7.08 21.15
CA GLY A 179 17.26 7.63 22.51
C GLY A 179 16.77 6.70 23.62
N VAL A 180 16.37 5.46 23.30
CA VAL A 180 15.94 4.46 24.31
C VAL A 180 16.64 3.13 24.05
N GLU A 181 16.92 2.38 25.11
CA GLU A 181 17.55 1.06 25.01
C GLU A 181 16.53 -0.04 24.64
N THR A 182 17.03 -1.07 23.95
CA THR A 182 16.22 -2.25 23.61
C THR A 182 15.78 -2.99 24.87
N GLY A 183 14.50 -3.38 24.96
CA GLY A 183 13.95 -4.08 26.12
C GLY A 183 13.34 -3.16 27.18
N THR A 184 13.47 -1.83 27.02
CA THR A 184 12.81 -0.87 27.90
C THR A 184 11.28 -1.03 27.83
N ARG A 185 10.63 -1.10 28.98
CA ARG A 185 9.16 -1.16 29.07
C ARG A 185 8.57 0.24 28.93
N ILE A 186 7.69 0.42 28.00
CA ILE A 186 7.08 1.72 27.66
C ILE A 186 5.56 1.66 27.67
N VAL A 187 4.94 2.81 27.85
CA VAL A 187 3.49 2.99 27.70
C VAL A 187 3.14 3.07 26.21
N THR A 188 2.47 2.06 25.67
CA THR A 188 2.06 2.04 24.25
C THR A 188 0.68 2.62 24.01
N HIS A 189 -0.21 2.53 25.03
CA HIS A 189 -1.56 3.08 24.97
C HIS A 189 -1.83 3.94 26.20
N GLY A 190 -2.50 5.06 26.02
CA GLY A 190 -2.84 5.97 27.10
C GLY A 190 -1.68 6.88 27.55
N ALA A 191 -0.63 7.03 26.77
CA ALA A 191 0.52 7.91 27.08
C ALA A 191 0.09 9.34 27.42
N PHE A 192 -0.95 9.86 26.75
CA PHE A 192 -1.51 11.18 27.03
C PHE A 192 -2.11 11.27 28.45
N PHE A 193 -2.75 10.21 28.96
CA PHE A 193 -3.28 10.19 30.33
C PHE A 193 -2.15 10.21 31.37
N VAL A 194 -1.07 9.46 31.12
CA VAL A 194 0.14 9.49 31.95
C VAL A 194 0.75 10.89 31.98
N ALA A 195 0.87 11.54 30.80
CA ALA A 195 1.33 12.92 30.68
C ALA A 195 0.48 13.89 31.53
N SER A 196 -0.83 13.77 31.40
CA SER A 196 -1.78 14.64 32.11
C SER A 196 -1.71 14.46 33.63
N GLU A 197 -1.52 13.24 34.12
CA GLU A 197 -1.46 12.95 35.53
C GLU A 197 -0.13 13.43 36.15
N LEU A 198 0.98 13.24 35.44
CA LEU A 198 2.28 13.75 35.87
C LEU A 198 2.31 15.29 35.89
N ALA A 199 1.67 15.96 34.93
CA ALA A 199 1.54 17.41 34.92
C ALA A 199 0.76 17.93 36.12
N LYS A 200 -0.30 17.23 36.57
CA LYS A 200 -1.06 17.58 37.79
C LYS A 200 -0.26 17.38 39.07
N SER A 201 0.52 16.29 39.17
CA SER A 201 1.33 16.00 40.33
C SER A 201 2.50 16.97 40.54
N GLY A 202 2.94 17.62 39.44
CA GLY A 202 3.95 18.68 39.50
C GLY A 202 3.44 20.07 39.92
N PHE A 203 2.11 20.23 39.97
CA PHE A 203 1.47 21.45 40.45
C PHE A 203 0.97 21.23 41.86
N ASP A 204 1.90 21.30 42.84
CA ASP A 204 1.54 21.32 44.28
C ASP A 204 1.17 22.76 44.68
N PRO A 205 -0.11 23.08 44.96
CA PRO A 205 -0.55 24.44 45.31
C PRO A 205 -0.24 24.81 46.77
N HIS A 206 0.54 23.97 47.50
CA HIS A 206 0.76 24.13 48.96
C HIS A 206 2.20 24.50 49.32
N ASN A 207 2.96 25.12 48.46
CA ASN A 207 4.24 25.69 48.87
C ASN A 207 4.08 27.20 49.12
N HIS A 208 3.59 27.55 50.33
CA HIS A 208 3.68 28.88 50.92
C HIS A 208 4.66 28.89 52.08
#